data_f63d340c360f2e0dc6e03930000bd52a
#
_entry.id   f63d340c360f2e0dc6e03930000bd52a
#
_cell.length_a   1.000
_cell.length_b   1.000
_cell.length_c   1.000
_cell.angle_alpha   90.00
_cell.angle_beta   90.00
_cell.angle_gamma   90.00
#
_symmetry.space_group_name_H-M   'P 1'
#
loop_
_entity.id
_entity.type
_entity.pdbx_description
1 polymer ?
#
loop_
_entity_poly.entity_id
_entity_poly.type
_entity_poly.pdbx_seq_one_letter_code
_entity_poly.pdbx_strand_id
1 'polypeptide(L)'
;MLYLELNDWALTVWNDSGAMLYREPAAATFLNDKLIFGRDALRASRNNPQAFASHYLDRLGSEPLNGSLGTSQNQADLMFQQILELGIKEDTAVIVPSNYSNEKLGIFLGIAEKTGLKVRGFIDSPLSYALETPASQEFHVLDIGLHEASITNMSVEGSTRVITNSQTIESLGFSSLIDGWLNVIADEFIQKTRFDPFHFAETEQQLLDAVIAYLDTNSTSDVKIAISYNGQERSVDIPQDRLSDKLLSRLQTIDFNGIDWLALHPRAIQIPSIQSALKSLVPKIIVIDPSQLQQNLMRLSSSLSSESVNRITHGESSYDLVGTEEEAVSHSQIGDRMTTHLLLKSHAYRYDDPRFDHRFSEPENRPAPGETVELESKTYTAISVD
;
A
#
# COMPACT_ATOMS: atom_id res chain seq x y z
N MET A 1 -18.36 15.35 -2.00
CA MET A 1 -18.51 13.93 -1.56
C MET A 1 -17.23 13.50 -0.88
N LEU A 2 -17.30 12.65 0.15
CA LEU A 2 -16.13 12.05 0.78
C LEU A 2 -15.94 10.61 0.29
N TYR A 3 -14.72 10.12 0.46
CA TYR A 3 -14.33 8.74 0.19
C TYR A 3 -13.77 8.15 1.47
N LEU A 4 -14.40 7.09 1.99
CA LEU A 4 -13.97 6.39 3.20
C LEU A 4 -13.46 4.99 2.81
N GLU A 5 -12.18 4.73 2.97
CA GLU A 5 -11.61 3.40 2.74
C GLU A 5 -11.57 2.59 4.03
N LEU A 6 -12.20 1.41 3.99
CA LEU A 6 -12.21 0.44 5.07
C LEU A 6 -11.06 -0.56 4.90
N ASN A 7 -9.87 -0.15 5.28
CA ASN A 7 -8.72 -1.04 5.39
C ASN A 7 -8.19 -1.01 6.82
N ASP A 8 -7.92 -2.16 7.42
CA ASP A 8 -7.53 -2.28 8.82
C ASP A 8 -6.11 -1.77 9.11
N TRP A 9 -5.20 -1.75 8.13
CA TRP A 9 -3.91 -1.07 8.24
C TRP A 9 -4.02 0.45 8.14
N ALA A 10 -4.97 0.95 7.34
CA ALA A 10 -5.15 2.38 7.11
C ALA A 10 -6.61 2.71 6.76
N LEU A 11 -7.44 2.86 7.79
CA LEU A 11 -8.75 3.50 7.62
C LEU A 11 -8.50 4.93 7.17
N THR A 12 -8.96 5.28 5.97
CA THR A 12 -8.59 6.55 5.35
C THR A 12 -9.81 7.31 4.85
N VAL A 13 -9.80 8.64 5.00
CA VAL A 13 -10.84 9.53 4.47
C VAL A 13 -10.19 10.56 3.55
N TRP A 14 -10.72 10.69 2.34
CA TRP A 14 -10.36 11.75 1.40
C TRP A 14 -11.59 12.60 1.04
N ASN A 15 -11.34 13.85 0.67
CA ASN A 15 -12.35 14.66 0.00
C ASN A 15 -12.28 14.48 -1.53
N ASP A 16 -13.20 15.13 -2.24
CA ASP A 16 -13.28 15.11 -3.70
C ASP A 16 -12.13 15.83 -4.42
N SER A 17 -11.34 16.64 -3.71
CA SER A 17 -10.10 17.20 -4.24
C SER A 17 -8.88 16.29 -4.07
N GLY A 18 -9.04 15.10 -3.47
CA GLY A 18 -7.96 14.14 -3.17
C GLY A 18 -7.15 14.48 -1.91
N ALA A 19 -7.56 15.50 -1.15
CA ALA A 19 -6.90 15.79 0.13
C ALA A 19 -7.29 14.72 1.17
N MET A 20 -6.27 14.14 1.80
CA MET A 20 -6.44 13.19 2.89
C MET A 20 -6.83 13.93 4.18
N LEU A 21 -7.98 13.59 4.74
CA LEU A 21 -8.52 14.19 5.96
C LEU A 21 -8.25 13.35 7.21
N TYR A 22 -8.13 12.03 7.04
CA TYR A 22 -7.90 11.07 8.12
C TYR A 22 -7.15 9.86 7.59
N ARG A 23 -6.23 9.30 8.37
CA ARG A 23 -5.55 8.03 8.08
C ARG A 23 -4.98 7.43 9.35
N GLU A 24 -5.63 6.39 9.86
CA GLU A 24 -5.24 5.68 11.07
C GLU A 24 -5.50 4.17 10.93
N PRO A 25 -4.69 3.30 11.55
CA PRO A 25 -4.97 1.87 11.60
C PRO A 25 -6.25 1.59 12.39
N ALA A 26 -6.93 0.48 12.04
CA ALA A 26 -8.05 -0.02 12.81
C ALA A 26 -7.55 -0.73 14.07
N ALA A 27 -7.14 0.05 15.02
CA ALA A 27 -6.68 -0.38 16.33
C ALA A 27 -7.43 0.41 17.41
N ALA A 28 -7.81 -0.24 18.49
CA ALA A 28 -8.52 0.36 19.62
C ALA A 28 -7.93 -0.11 20.95
N THR A 29 -7.84 0.79 21.92
CA THR A 29 -7.47 0.45 23.29
C THR A 29 -8.32 1.24 24.27
N PHE A 30 -8.54 0.70 25.47
CA PHE A 30 -9.26 1.37 26.54
C PHE A 30 -8.31 1.75 27.66
N LEU A 31 -8.05 3.05 27.81
CA LEU A 31 -7.12 3.61 28.80
C LEU A 31 -7.73 4.82 29.50
N ASN A 32 -7.55 4.91 30.81
CA ASN A 32 -8.02 6.05 31.63
C ASN A 32 -9.51 6.37 31.37
N ASP A 33 -10.34 5.34 31.33
CA ASP A 33 -11.80 5.43 31.09
C ASP A 33 -12.17 6.02 29.71
N LYS A 34 -11.26 5.94 28.74
CA LYS A 34 -11.48 6.39 27.36
C LYS A 34 -11.09 5.32 26.35
N LEU A 35 -11.90 5.22 25.30
CA LEU A 35 -11.58 4.47 24.12
C LEU A 35 -10.69 5.34 23.22
N ILE A 36 -9.55 4.79 22.79
CA ILE A 36 -8.55 5.45 21.96
C ILE A 36 -8.38 4.62 20.71
N PHE A 37 -8.36 5.26 19.54
CA PHE A 37 -8.19 4.60 18.25
C PHE A 37 -6.87 4.93 17.58
N GLY A 38 -6.53 4.15 16.55
CA GLY A 38 -5.44 4.43 15.64
C GLY A 38 -4.04 4.12 16.19
N ARG A 39 -3.07 4.92 15.78
CA ARG A 39 -1.65 4.74 16.15
C ARG A 39 -1.42 4.82 17.65
N ASP A 40 -2.17 5.65 18.36
CA ASP A 40 -2.02 5.75 19.82
C ASP A 40 -2.49 4.47 20.51
N ALA A 41 -3.49 3.78 19.97
CA ALA A 41 -3.88 2.46 20.44
C ALA A 41 -2.78 1.41 20.17
N LEU A 42 -2.16 1.42 18.98
CA LEU A 42 -1.02 0.53 18.67
C LEU A 42 0.17 0.75 19.61
N ARG A 43 0.50 2.00 19.95
CA ARG A 43 1.57 2.37 20.89
C ARG A 43 1.33 1.90 22.32
N ALA A 44 0.11 1.50 22.64
CA ALA A 44 -0.25 0.95 23.95
C ALA A 44 -0.50 -0.57 23.93
N SER A 45 -0.46 -1.21 22.76
CA SER A 45 -0.93 -2.58 22.55
C SER A 45 -0.19 -3.62 23.37
N ARG A 46 1.13 -3.53 23.47
CA ARG A 46 1.97 -4.49 24.22
C ARG A 46 1.93 -4.24 25.74
N ASN A 47 1.69 -2.99 26.13
CA ASN A 47 1.52 -2.63 27.55
C ASN A 47 0.13 -3.00 28.11
N ASN A 48 -0.90 -3.06 27.25
CA ASN A 48 -2.29 -3.32 27.63
C ASN A 48 -2.99 -4.31 26.71
N PRO A 49 -2.47 -5.54 26.54
CA PRO A 49 -2.98 -6.48 25.55
C PRO A 49 -4.44 -6.93 25.82
N GLN A 50 -4.89 -6.92 27.08
CA GLN A 50 -6.26 -7.27 27.44
C GLN A 50 -7.29 -6.16 27.16
N ALA A 51 -6.82 -4.93 26.97
CA ALA A 51 -7.65 -3.78 26.64
C ALA A 51 -7.37 -3.26 25.24
N PHE A 52 -6.88 -4.13 24.34
CA PHE A 52 -6.51 -3.82 22.96
C PHE A 52 -7.28 -4.70 21.99
N ALA A 53 -7.74 -4.14 20.88
CA ALA A 53 -8.35 -4.84 19.75
C ALA A 53 -7.95 -4.20 18.41
N SER A 54 -7.73 -5.03 17.40
CA SER A 54 -7.41 -4.60 16.03
C SER A 54 -8.14 -5.41 14.94
N HIS A 55 -8.88 -6.44 15.32
CA HIS A 55 -9.60 -7.33 14.41
C HIS A 55 -11.04 -6.89 14.10
N TYR A 56 -11.42 -5.66 14.39
CA TYR A 56 -12.82 -5.26 14.26
C TYR A 56 -13.24 -4.83 12.84
N LEU A 57 -12.29 -4.67 11.91
CA LEU A 57 -12.58 -4.48 10.49
C LEU A 57 -12.54 -5.81 9.72
N ASP A 58 -11.45 -6.57 9.85
CA ASP A 58 -11.31 -7.87 9.16
C ASP A 58 -12.33 -8.90 9.64
N ARG A 59 -12.74 -8.83 10.93
CA ARG A 59 -13.77 -9.69 11.54
C ARG A 59 -15.03 -8.92 11.89
N LEU A 60 -15.41 -7.91 11.08
CA LEU A 60 -16.61 -7.14 11.36
C LEU A 60 -17.83 -8.03 11.54
N GLY A 61 -18.41 -8.02 12.74
CA GLY A 61 -19.47 -8.91 13.14
C GLY A 61 -19.96 -8.66 14.57
N SER A 62 -20.87 -9.51 15.03
CA SER A 62 -21.43 -9.50 16.39
C SER A 62 -20.69 -10.43 17.36
N GLU A 63 -19.57 -11.04 16.95
CA GLU A 63 -18.76 -11.89 17.81
C GLU A 63 -18.23 -11.10 19.01
N PRO A 64 -18.22 -11.66 20.22
CA PRO A 64 -17.71 -10.99 21.42
C PRO A 64 -16.23 -10.62 21.29
N LEU A 65 -15.86 -9.48 21.88
CA LEU A 65 -14.46 -9.07 21.98
C LEU A 65 -13.71 -9.98 22.98
N ASN A 66 -12.46 -10.28 22.64
CA ASN A 66 -11.52 -10.88 23.58
C ASN A 66 -10.91 -9.76 24.45
N GLY A 67 -11.54 -9.45 25.59
CA GLY A 67 -11.04 -8.43 26.49
C GLY A 67 -12.08 -7.37 26.87
N SER A 68 -11.63 -6.35 27.59
CA SER A 68 -12.51 -5.27 28.09
C SER A 68 -12.13 -3.94 27.43
N LEU A 69 -13.01 -3.48 26.54
CA LEU A 69 -12.87 -2.18 25.84
C LEU A 69 -14.03 -1.24 26.21
N GLY A 70 -14.11 -0.88 27.47
CA GLY A 70 -15.17 0.00 27.99
C GLY A 70 -16.55 -0.64 27.85
N THR A 71 -17.47 0.03 27.14
CA THR A 71 -18.84 -0.46 26.87
C THR A 71 -18.96 -1.28 25.60
N SER A 72 -17.92 -1.38 24.79
CA SER A 72 -17.93 -2.16 23.55
C SER A 72 -17.92 -3.66 23.85
N GLN A 73 -18.86 -4.42 23.28
CA GLN A 73 -19.04 -5.85 23.52
C GLN A 73 -18.58 -6.70 22.35
N ASN A 74 -18.57 -6.13 21.15
CA ASN A 74 -18.24 -6.84 19.90
C ASN A 74 -17.52 -5.92 18.90
N GLN A 75 -17.11 -6.49 17.76
CA GLN A 75 -16.39 -5.79 16.70
C GLN A 75 -17.22 -4.64 16.11
N ALA A 76 -18.53 -4.87 15.91
CA ALA A 76 -19.41 -3.83 15.37
C ALA A 76 -19.53 -2.62 16.29
N ASP A 77 -19.48 -2.82 17.62
CA ASP A 77 -19.50 -1.71 18.58
C ASP A 77 -18.24 -0.84 18.46
N LEU A 78 -17.05 -1.45 18.29
CA LEU A 78 -15.80 -0.72 18.08
C LEU A 78 -15.84 0.08 16.78
N MET A 79 -16.29 -0.55 15.70
CA MET A 79 -16.44 0.13 14.41
C MET A 79 -17.44 1.29 14.50
N PHE A 80 -18.57 1.08 15.21
CA PHE A 80 -19.54 2.13 15.46
C PHE A 80 -18.91 3.34 16.20
N GLN A 81 -18.14 3.10 17.26
CA GLN A 81 -17.48 4.17 18.01
C GLN A 81 -16.45 4.92 17.14
N GLN A 82 -15.65 4.21 16.31
CA GLN A 82 -14.68 4.86 15.45
C GLN A 82 -15.36 5.69 14.35
N ILE A 83 -16.41 5.19 13.71
CA ILE A 83 -17.17 5.97 12.70
C ILE A 83 -17.86 7.17 13.34
N LEU A 84 -18.37 7.02 14.55
CA LEU A 84 -18.98 8.12 15.30
C LEU A 84 -17.95 9.22 15.60
N GLU A 85 -16.71 8.85 15.98
CA GLU A 85 -15.61 9.77 16.25
C GLU A 85 -15.18 10.53 14.98
N LEU A 86 -15.19 9.89 13.81
CA LEU A 86 -14.92 10.55 12.54
C LEU A 86 -15.88 11.70 12.24
N GLY A 87 -17.11 11.62 12.74
CA GLY A 87 -18.09 12.70 12.65
C GLY A 87 -18.52 13.09 11.23
N ILE A 88 -18.36 12.20 10.25
CA ILE A 88 -18.66 12.43 8.84
C ILE A 88 -20.18 12.60 8.66
N LYS A 89 -20.61 13.69 8.01
CA LYS A 89 -22.00 14.00 7.72
C LYS A 89 -22.30 14.15 6.23
N GLU A 90 -21.27 14.21 5.41
CA GLU A 90 -21.36 14.36 3.96
C GLU A 90 -21.73 13.02 3.31
N ASP A 91 -22.24 13.11 2.09
CA ASP A 91 -22.42 11.95 1.22
C ASP A 91 -21.07 11.27 0.98
N THR A 92 -20.98 9.96 1.24
CA THR A 92 -19.73 9.21 1.28
C THR A 92 -19.82 7.98 0.39
N ALA A 93 -18.85 7.82 -0.52
CA ALA A 93 -18.59 6.55 -1.19
C ALA A 93 -17.61 5.74 -0.31
N VAL A 94 -17.90 4.46 -0.07
CA VAL A 94 -17.13 3.60 0.81
C VAL A 94 -16.28 2.65 -0.03
N ILE A 95 -14.95 2.72 0.13
CA ILE A 95 -14.01 1.83 -0.55
C ILE A 95 -13.78 0.62 0.36
N VAL A 96 -13.98 -0.58 -0.19
CA VAL A 96 -13.95 -1.82 0.59
C VAL A 96 -12.99 -2.85 -0.03
N PRO A 97 -12.35 -3.70 0.79
CA PRO A 97 -11.63 -4.85 0.28
C PRO A 97 -12.55 -5.76 -0.53
N SER A 98 -12.04 -6.36 -1.62
CA SER A 98 -12.87 -7.22 -2.48
C SER A 98 -13.37 -8.49 -1.79
N ASN A 99 -12.71 -8.93 -0.74
CA ASN A 99 -13.11 -10.07 0.08
C ASN A 99 -14.20 -9.74 1.13
N TYR A 100 -14.69 -8.48 1.19
CA TYR A 100 -15.82 -8.16 2.08
C TYR A 100 -17.09 -8.83 1.59
N SER A 101 -17.70 -9.65 2.47
CA SER A 101 -18.97 -10.30 2.21
C SER A 101 -20.15 -9.32 2.26
N ASN A 102 -21.27 -9.68 1.64
CA ASN A 102 -22.51 -8.92 1.74
C ASN A 102 -23.00 -8.78 3.18
N GLU A 103 -22.70 -9.75 4.05
CA GLU A 103 -23.01 -9.69 5.48
C GLU A 103 -22.22 -8.56 6.17
N LYS A 104 -20.91 -8.49 5.98
CA LYS A 104 -20.07 -7.39 6.51
C LYS A 104 -20.53 -6.04 6.00
N LEU A 105 -20.87 -5.94 4.71
CA LEU A 105 -21.42 -4.70 4.13
C LEU A 105 -22.77 -4.32 4.77
N GLY A 106 -23.63 -5.30 5.02
CA GLY A 106 -24.91 -5.09 5.71
C GLY A 106 -24.74 -4.58 7.16
N ILE A 107 -23.80 -5.18 7.91
CA ILE A 107 -23.45 -4.71 9.27
C ILE A 107 -22.93 -3.28 9.22
N PHE A 108 -22.02 -2.98 8.27
CA PHE A 108 -21.49 -1.63 8.10
C PHE A 108 -22.61 -0.61 7.78
N LEU A 109 -23.57 -0.95 6.92
CA LEU A 109 -24.72 -0.08 6.63
C LEU A 109 -25.57 0.18 7.88
N GLY A 110 -25.77 -0.81 8.73
CA GLY A 110 -26.46 -0.63 10.01
C GLY A 110 -25.69 0.30 10.97
N ILE A 111 -24.35 0.24 10.97
CA ILE A 111 -23.50 1.17 11.70
C ILE A 111 -23.62 2.58 11.11
N ALA A 112 -23.54 2.71 9.79
CA ALA A 112 -23.64 3.98 9.08
C ALA A 112 -24.97 4.69 9.37
N GLU A 113 -26.09 3.96 9.36
CA GLU A 113 -27.42 4.48 9.69
C GLU A 113 -27.43 5.05 11.12
N LYS A 114 -26.93 4.29 12.10
CA LYS A 114 -26.91 4.71 13.50
C LYS A 114 -25.98 5.89 13.79
N THR A 115 -24.85 6.02 13.06
CA THR A 115 -23.90 7.14 13.19
C THR A 115 -24.31 8.37 12.39
N GLY A 116 -25.27 8.21 11.47
CA GLY A 116 -25.71 9.24 10.54
C GLY A 116 -24.74 9.43 9.36
N LEU A 117 -23.85 8.46 9.09
CA LEU A 117 -22.99 8.44 7.92
C LEU A 117 -23.84 8.13 6.67
N LYS A 118 -23.80 9.02 5.66
CA LYS A 118 -24.59 8.89 4.44
C LYS A 118 -23.84 8.10 3.37
N VAL A 119 -23.99 6.78 3.36
CA VAL A 119 -23.36 5.89 2.39
C VAL A 119 -24.08 5.97 1.06
N ARG A 120 -23.36 6.36 -0.02
CA ARG A 120 -23.87 6.41 -1.40
C ARG A 120 -23.72 5.07 -2.11
N GLY A 121 -22.71 4.29 -1.75
CA GLY A 121 -22.44 2.97 -2.27
C GLY A 121 -21.05 2.52 -1.95
N PHE A 122 -20.70 1.33 -2.44
CA PHE A 122 -19.41 0.70 -2.22
C PHE A 122 -18.61 0.62 -3.52
N ILE A 123 -17.29 0.79 -3.43
CA ILE A 123 -16.34 0.63 -4.53
C ILE A 123 -15.27 -0.34 -4.05
N ASP A 124 -14.98 -1.38 -4.83
CA ASP A 124 -13.91 -2.31 -4.46
C ASP A 124 -12.53 -1.64 -4.56
N SER A 125 -11.72 -1.80 -3.51
CA SER A 125 -10.41 -1.16 -3.40
C SER A 125 -9.49 -1.50 -4.57
N PRO A 126 -9.30 -2.77 -5.00
CA PRO A 126 -8.46 -3.08 -6.16
C PRO A 126 -8.90 -2.35 -7.43
N LEU A 127 -10.20 -2.22 -7.65
CA LEU A 127 -10.71 -1.49 -8.81
C LEU A 127 -10.38 0.01 -8.72
N SER A 128 -10.55 0.62 -7.55
CA SER A 128 -10.30 2.05 -7.37
C SER A 128 -8.83 2.42 -7.60
N TYR A 129 -7.90 1.56 -7.26
CA TYR A 129 -6.47 1.80 -7.44
C TYR A 129 -5.95 1.33 -8.80
N ALA A 130 -6.42 0.18 -9.30
CA ALA A 130 -5.86 -0.47 -10.48
C ALA A 130 -6.66 -0.24 -11.78
N LEU A 131 -7.69 0.63 -11.77
CA LEU A 131 -8.52 0.91 -12.93
C LEU A 131 -7.70 1.28 -14.17
N GLU A 132 -6.71 2.15 -14.02
CA GLU A 132 -5.82 2.64 -15.07
C GLU A 132 -4.50 1.85 -15.18
N THR A 133 -4.43 0.64 -14.63
CA THR A 133 -3.26 -0.21 -14.79
C THR A 133 -3.10 -0.59 -16.27
N PRO A 134 -1.91 -0.38 -16.87
CA PRO A 134 -1.67 -0.67 -18.29
C PRO A 134 -1.51 -2.18 -18.51
N ALA A 135 -2.62 -2.90 -18.47
CA ALA A 135 -2.70 -4.33 -18.72
C ALA A 135 -3.62 -4.61 -19.89
N SER A 136 -3.15 -5.40 -20.87
CA SER A 136 -3.92 -5.85 -22.02
C SER A 136 -4.59 -7.21 -21.80
N GLN A 137 -4.32 -7.84 -20.68
CA GLN A 137 -4.82 -9.16 -20.30
C GLN A 137 -5.15 -9.19 -18.81
N GLU A 138 -5.70 -10.29 -18.37
CA GLU A 138 -5.96 -10.58 -16.95
C GLU A 138 -4.71 -10.34 -16.09
N PHE A 139 -4.93 -9.73 -14.94
CA PHE A 139 -3.88 -9.45 -13.96
C PHE A 139 -4.44 -9.55 -12.53
N HIS A 140 -3.55 -9.71 -11.58
CA HIS A 140 -3.90 -9.81 -10.17
C HIS A 140 -3.45 -8.58 -9.41
N VAL A 141 -4.19 -8.18 -8.38
CA VAL A 141 -3.83 -7.07 -7.48
C VAL A 141 -3.56 -7.64 -6.09
N LEU A 142 -2.34 -7.43 -5.58
CA LEU A 142 -1.98 -7.73 -4.19
C LEU A 142 -2.23 -6.50 -3.34
N ASP A 143 -3.16 -6.61 -2.40
CA ASP A 143 -3.41 -5.63 -1.34
C ASP A 143 -3.12 -6.25 0.03
N ILE A 144 -2.57 -5.46 0.95
CA ILE A 144 -2.15 -5.93 2.28
C ILE A 144 -2.79 -5.05 3.34
N GLY A 145 -3.56 -5.70 4.22
CA GLY A 145 -4.12 -5.11 5.42
C GLY A 145 -3.27 -5.38 6.66
N LEU A 146 -3.79 -5.02 7.82
CA LEU A 146 -3.11 -5.26 9.10
C LEU A 146 -3.02 -6.77 9.40
N HIS A 147 -4.10 -7.53 9.19
CA HIS A 147 -4.19 -8.93 9.60
C HIS A 147 -4.10 -9.91 8.44
N GLU A 148 -4.54 -9.53 7.26
CA GLU A 148 -4.59 -10.38 6.07
C GLU A 148 -4.20 -9.61 4.82
N ALA A 149 -3.83 -10.32 3.77
CA ALA A 149 -3.71 -9.78 2.43
C ALA A 149 -4.80 -10.36 1.53
N SER A 150 -5.03 -9.73 0.39
CA SER A 150 -5.88 -10.25 -0.66
C SER A 150 -5.16 -10.23 -2.01
N ILE A 151 -5.37 -11.29 -2.80
CA ILE A 151 -5.03 -11.31 -4.22
C ILE A 151 -6.35 -11.30 -4.98
N THR A 152 -6.60 -10.21 -5.69
CA THR A 152 -7.82 -9.99 -6.46
C THR A 152 -7.53 -10.13 -7.94
N ASN A 153 -8.27 -11.02 -8.62
CA ASN A 153 -8.17 -11.21 -10.04
C ASN A 153 -9.03 -10.17 -10.77
N MET A 154 -8.43 -9.51 -11.76
CA MET A 154 -9.05 -8.51 -12.59
C MET A 154 -9.00 -8.92 -14.06
N SER A 155 -10.15 -9.24 -14.65
CA SER A 155 -10.27 -9.45 -16.10
C SER A 155 -10.30 -8.12 -16.85
N VAL A 156 -9.85 -8.20 -18.10
CA VAL A 156 -9.77 -7.07 -19.03
C VAL A 156 -10.68 -7.38 -20.23
N GLU A 157 -11.80 -6.67 -20.34
CA GLU A 157 -12.80 -6.85 -21.39
C GLU A 157 -12.91 -5.54 -22.19
N GLY A 158 -12.06 -5.39 -23.21
CA GLY A 158 -11.91 -4.11 -23.89
C GLY A 158 -11.35 -3.05 -22.94
N SER A 159 -12.02 -1.92 -22.82
CA SER A 159 -11.68 -0.87 -21.84
C SER A 159 -12.17 -1.21 -20.43
N THR A 160 -13.07 -2.19 -20.26
CA THR A 160 -13.66 -2.51 -18.96
C THR A 160 -12.71 -3.37 -18.13
N ARG A 161 -12.54 -3.00 -16.86
CA ARG A 161 -11.88 -3.80 -15.82
C ARG A 161 -12.95 -4.40 -14.94
N VAL A 162 -12.89 -5.72 -14.71
CA VAL A 162 -13.89 -6.47 -13.93
C VAL A 162 -13.21 -7.31 -12.87
N ILE A 163 -13.64 -7.18 -11.62
CA ILE A 163 -13.23 -8.09 -10.55
C ILE A 163 -13.96 -9.42 -10.72
N THR A 164 -13.20 -10.50 -10.92
CA THR A 164 -13.76 -11.84 -11.12
C THR A 164 -13.70 -12.70 -9.88
N ASN A 165 -12.63 -12.56 -9.09
CA ASN A 165 -12.42 -13.33 -7.87
C ASN A 165 -11.49 -12.57 -6.92
N SER A 166 -11.58 -12.87 -5.62
CA SER A 166 -10.62 -12.40 -4.60
C SER A 166 -10.33 -13.51 -3.62
N GLN A 167 -9.05 -13.79 -3.39
CA GLN A 167 -8.56 -14.77 -2.44
C GLN A 167 -7.95 -14.04 -1.24
N THR A 168 -8.35 -14.44 -0.03
CA THR A 168 -7.73 -13.97 1.22
C THR A 168 -6.51 -14.80 1.57
N ILE A 169 -5.45 -14.14 2.02
CA ILE A 169 -4.21 -14.75 2.50
C ILE A 169 -4.02 -14.35 3.97
N GLU A 170 -4.53 -15.18 4.87
CA GLU A 170 -4.49 -14.94 6.32
C GLU A 170 -3.06 -14.90 6.89
N SER A 171 -2.11 -15.57 6.23
CA SER A 171 -0.70 -15.60 6.67
C SER A 171 0.10 -14.36 6.31
N LEU A 172 -0.47 -13.42 5.53
CA LEU A 172 0.22 -12.23 5.04
C LEU A 172 -0.56 -10.96 5.40
N GLY A 173 -0.25 -10.37 6.55
CA GLY A 173 -0.71 -9.05 6.97
C GLY A 173 0.45 -8.28 7.58
N PHE A 174 0.32 -6.96 7.74
CA PHE A 174 1.37 -6.16 8.39
C PHE A 174 1.69 -6.68 9.79
N SER A 175 0.71 -7.10 10.60
CA SER A 175 0.96 -7.63 11.94
C SER A 175 1.85 -8.86 11.93
N SER A 176 1.59 -9.81 11.02
CA SER A 176 2.38 -11.03 10.91
C SER A 176 3.79 -10.79 10.37
N LEU A 177 3.97 -9.80 9.50
CA LEU A 177 5.29 -9.36 9.01
C LEU A 177 6.07 -8.67 10.13
N ILE A 178 5.43 -7.75 10.85
CA ILE A 178 6.00 -7.05 12.00
C ILE A 178 6.44 -8.07 13.05
N ASP A 179 5.58 -9.00 13.46
CA ASP A 179 5.94 -10.02 14.45
C ASP A 179 7.12 -10.89 13.98
N GLY A 180 7.20 -11.19 12.68
CA GLY A 180 8.35 -11.86 12.10
C GLY A 180 9.65 -11.08 12.22
N TRP A 181 9.61 -9.78 12.00
CA TRP A 181 10.79 -8.90 12.14
C TRP A 181 11.14 -8.62 13.60
N LEU A 182 10.13 -8.47 14.48
CA LEU A 182 10.37 -8.36 15.93
C LEU A 182 11.20 -9.53 16.45
N ASN A 183 10.89 -10.76 16.02
CA ASN A 183 11.67 -11.95 16.40
C ASN A 183 13.13 -11.87 15.90
N VAL A 184 13.35 -11.50 14.63
CA VAL A 184 14.70 -11.34 14.06
C VAL A 184 15.51 -10.32 14.86
N ILE A 185 14.88 -9.20 15.22
CA ILE A 185 15.53 -8.10 15.94
C ILE A 185 15.81 -8.48 17.39
N ALA A 186 14.86 -9.15 18.06
CA ALA A 186 15.04 -9.64 19.43
C ALA A 186 16.21 -10.64 19.53
N ASP A 187 16.34 -11.54 18.54
CA ASP A 187 17.49 -12.47 18.46
C ASP A 187 18.82 -11.70 18.39
N GLU A 188 18.89 -10.59 17.62
CA GLU A 188 20.09 -9.75 17.55
C GLU A 188 20.39 -9.08 18.91
N PHE A 189 19.36 -8.57 19.62
CA PHE A 189 19.54 -8.01 20.95
C PHE A 189 20.08 -9.05 21.92
N ILE A 190 19.53 -10.26 21.92
CA ILE A 190 19.99 -11.37 22.78
C ILE A 190 21.46 -11.71 22.47
N GLN A 191 21.82 -11.85 21.20
CA GLN A 191 23.16 -12.24 20.78
C GLN A 191 24.20 -11.16 21.10
N LYS A 192 23.93 -9.89 20.78
CA LYS A 192 24.89 -8.79 20.88
C LYS A 192 24.94 -8.16 22.28
N THR A 193 23.79 -8.10 22.98
CA THR A 193 23.67 -7.34 24.23
C THR A 193 23.31 -8.19 25.45
N ARG A 194 22.97 -9.48 25.26
CA ARG A 194 22.48 -10.39 26.32
C ARG A 194 21.14 -9.89 26.94
N PHE A 195 20.38 -9.09 26.22
CA PHE A 195 19.11 -8.55 26.65
C PHE A 195 17.99 -9.06 25.73
N ASP A 196 16.94 -9.60 26.31
CA ASP A 196 15.74 -10.02 25.60
C ASP A 196 14.66 -8.93 25.67
N PRO A 197 14.34 -8.25 24.56
CA PRO A 197 13.31 -7.21 24.53
C PRO A 197 11.90 -7.72 24.86
N PHE A 198 11.63 -9.01 24.68
CA PHE A 198 10.33 -9.61 24.97
C PHE A 198 10.09 -9.93 26.45
N HIS A 199 11.14 -9.77 27.27
CA HIS A 199 11.00 -10.08 28.69
C HIS A 199 10.08 -9.08 29.44
N PHE A 200 9.93 -7.85 28.92
CA PHE A 200 9.10 -6.81 29.53
C PHE A 200 8.20 -6.15 28.47
N ALA A 201 6.92 -5.93 28.80
CA ALA A 201 5.95 -5.29 27.91
C ALA A 201 6.42 -3.91 27.39
N GLU A 202 7.07 -3.12 28.26
CA GLU A 202 7.62 -1.81 27.89
C GLU A 202 8.67 -1.90 26.78
N THR A 203 9.59 -2.86 26.85
CA THR A 203 10.66 -3.03 25.85
C THR A 203 10.14 -3.68 24.57
N GLU A 204 9.15 -4.57 24.67
CA GLU A 204 8.45 -5.11 23.52
C GLU A 204 7.69 -4.01 22.78
N GLN A 205 7.04 -3.07 23.52
CA GLN A 205 6.37 -1.92 22.91
C GLN A 205 7.37 -0.99 22.20
N GLN A 206 8.51 -0.67 22.80
CA GLN A 206 9.55 0.13 22.16
C GLN A 206 10.05 -0.52 20.88
N LEU A 207 10.21 -1.85 20.88
CA LEU A 207 10.61 -2.59 19.69
C LEU A 207 9.55 -2.52 18.59
N LEU A 208 8.26 -2.70 18.93
CA LEU A 208 7.15 -2.55 18.01
C LEU A 208 7.11 -1.15 17.40
N ASP A 209 7.22 -0.11 18.23
CA ASP A 209 7.21 1.29 17.78
C ASP A 209 8.36 1.58 16.80
N ALA A 210 9.55 1.02 17.06
CA ALA A 210 10.70 1.15 16.19
C ALA A 210 10.48 0.46 14.82
N VAL A 211 9.86 -0.72 14.79
CA VAL A 211 9.56 -1.43 13.53
C VAL A 211 8.48 -0.70 12.74
N ILE A 212 7.45 -0.16 13.39
CA ILE A 212 6.43 0.66 12.72
C ILE A 212 7.06 1.93 12.12
N ALA A 213 7.92 2.60 12.89
CA ALA A 213 8.66 3.76 12.38
C ALA A 213 9.55 3.41 11.18
N TYR A 214 10.19 2.25 11.18
CA TYR A 214 10.96 1.77 10.04
C TYR A 214 10.08 1.56 8.78
N LEU A 215 8.91 0.96 8.92
CA LEU A 215 7.94 0.82 7.82
C LEU A 215 7.54 2.18 7.23
N ASP A 216 7.36 3.20 8.08
CA ASP A 216 7.03 4.56 7.63
C ASP A 216 8.16 5.23 6.82
N THR A 217 9.43 4.80 6.98
CA THR A 217 10.56 5.36 6.22
C THR A 217 10.67 4.83 4.80
N ASN A 218 10.04 3.69 4.50
CA ASN A 218 10.20 2.94 3.24
C ASN A 218 11.68 2.74 2.84
N SER A 219 12.57 2.61 3.83
CA SER A 219 14.02 2.49 3.64
C SER A 219 14.42 1.05 3.32
N THR A 220 15.41 0.90 2.44
CA THR A 220 16.07 -0.38 2.14
C THR A 220 17.49 -0.45 2.69
N SER A 221 17.84 0.39 3.65
CA SER A 221 19.14 0.38 4.33
C SER A 221 19.09 -0.35 5.66
N ASP A 222 20.26 -0.68 6.20
CA ASP A 222 20.40 -1.24 7.54
C ASP A 222 19.70 -0.36 8.57
N VAL A 223 19.09 -1.00 9.56
CA VAL A 223 18.28 -0.34 10.59
C VAL A 223 18.98 -0.39 11.94
N LYS A 224 19.18 0.78 12.55
CA LYS A 224 19.63 0.84 13.93
C LYS A 224 18.43 0.98 14.86
N ILE A 225 18.29 0.02 15.78
CA ILE A 225 17.22 0.01 16.78
C ILE A 225 17.84 0.14 18.17
N ALA A 226 17.30 1.07 18.97
CA ALA A 226 17.69 1.31 20.34
C ALA A 226 16.50 1.08 21.27
N ILE A 227 16.77 0.43 22.42
CA ILE A 227 15.79 0.16 23.48
C ILE A 227 16.37 0.62 24.80
N SER A 228 15.58 1.34 25.58
CA SER A 228 15.94 1.82 26.91
C SER A 228 15.20 1.04 27.99
N TYR A 229 15.93 0.49 28.96
CA TYR A 229 15.37 -0.20 30.12
C TYR A 229 16.19 0.07 31.37
N ASN A 230 15.54 0.46 32.47
CA ASN A 230 16.18 0.80 33.75
C ASN A 230 17.32 1.82 33.59
N GLY A 231 17.15 2.85 32.76
CA GLY A 231 18.15 3.89 32.53
C GLY A 231 19.36 3.45 31.67
N GLN A 232 19.37 2.22 31.14
CA GLN A 232 20.37 1.72 30.23
C GLN A 232 19.82 1.62 28.82
N GLU A 233 20.49 2.29 27.87
CA GLU A 233 20.19 2.15 26.45
C GLU A 233 21.03 1.04 25.84
N ARG A 234 20.41 0.20 25.02
CA ARG A 234 21.03 -0.83 24.21
C ARG A 234 20.62 -0.64 22.75
N SER A 235 21.55 -0.79 21.84
CA SER A 235 21.25 -0.68 20.42
C SER A 235 21.89 -1.80 19.62
N VAL A 236 21.22 -2.16 18.53
CA VAL A 236 21.71 -3.13 17.56
C VAL A 236 21.52 -2.60 16.15
N ASP A 237 22.45 -2.93 15.27
CA ASP A 237 22.31 -2.69 13.84
C ASP A 237 21.82 -3.99 13.20
N ILE A 238 20.70 -3.89 12.48
CA ILE A 238 20.04 -5.00 11.79
C ILE A 238 20.33 -4.87 10.31
N PRO A 239 21.06 -5.80 9.72
CA PRO A 239 21.27 -5.85 8.28
C PRO A 239 19.92 -5.99 7.54
N GLN A 240 19.71 -5.20 6.50
CA GLN A 240 18.48 -5.20 5.71
C GLN A 240 18.17 -6.57 5.07
N ASP A 241 19.20 -7.30 4.69
CA ASP A 241 19.08 -8.64 4.11
C ASP A 241 18.35 -9.62 5.05
N ARG A 242 18.60 -9.57 6.35
CA ARG A 242 17.90 -10.43 7.33
C ARG A 242 16.38 -10.19 7.38
N LEU A 243 15.97 -8.92 7.28
CA LEU A 243 14.54 -8.56 7.22
C LEU A 243 13.92 -8.97 5.88
N SER A 244 14.69 -8.80 4.79
CA SER A 244 14.29 -9.21 3.44
C SER A 244 14.16 -10.74 3.32
N ASP A 245 15.08 -11.50 3.87
CA ASP A 245 15.05 -12.97 3.90
C ASP A 245 13.81 -13.48 4.67
N LYS A 246 13.49 -12.82 5.80
CA LYS A 246 12.27 -13.14 6.55
C LYS A 246 11.00 -12.87 5.76
N LEU A 247 10.95 -11.75 5.03
CA LEU A 247 9.85 -11.43 4.11
C LEU A 247 9.75 -12.48 2.99
N LEU A 248 10.87 -12.77 2.29
CA LEU A 248 10.90 -13.75 1.21
C LEU A 248 10.43 -15.13 1.67
N SER A 249 10.93 -15.60 2.81
CA SER A 249 10.53 -16.89 3.35
C SER A 249 9.02 -16.97 3.63
N ARG A 250 8.39 -15.87 4.01
CA ARG A 250 6.94 -15.81 4.18
C ARG A 250 6.20 -15.78 2.83
N LEU A 251 6.67 -15.01 1.88
CA LEU A 251 6.06 -14.95 0.54
C LEU A 251 6.13 -16.31 -0.18
N GLN A 252 7.19 -17.09 0.04
CA GLN A 252 7.34 -18.44 -0.51
C GLN A 252 6.30 -19.46 0.02
N THR A 253 5.60 -19.14 1.09
CA THR A 253 4.49 -19.98 1.59
C THR A 253 3.17 -19.74 0.84
N ILE A 254 3.11 -18.72 -0.01
CA ILE A 254 1.93 -18.32 -0.76
C ILE A 254 2.00 -18.95 -2.15
N ASP A 255 0.88 -19.46 -2.60
CA ASP A 255 0.76 -20.02 -3.95
C ASP A 255 0.52 -18.89 -4.97
N PHE A 256 1.54 -18.59 -5.78
CA PHE A 256 1.48 -17.66 -6.91
C PHE A 256 1.35 -18.37 -8.27
N ASN A 257 1.04 -19.69 -8.28
CA ASN A 257 0.88 -20.40 -9.55
C ASN A 257 -0.28 -19.83 -10.37
N GLY A 258 -0.05 -19.64 -11.65
CA GLY A 258 -1.03 -19.04 -12.57
C GLY A 258 -1.15 -17.53 -12.49
N ILE A 259 -0.31 -16.87 -11.70
CA ILE A 259 -0.24 -15.41 -11.64
C ILE A 259 0.92 -14.92 -12.52
N ASP A 260 0.63 -14.53 -13.75
CA ASP A 260 1.63 -13.99 -14.68
C ASP A 260 1.92 -12.51 -14.42
N TRP A 261 0.90 -11.75 -14.06
CA TRP A 261 0.98 -10.31 -13.82
C TRP A 261 0.41 -9.99 -12.44
N LEU A 262 1.24 -9.41 -11.57
CA LEU A 262 0.86 -8.99 -10.22
C LEU A 262 1.05 -7.49 -10.06
N ALA A 263 -0.04 -6.77 -9.90
CA ALA A 263 -0.05 -5.35 -9.57
C ALA A 263 0.02 -5.17 -8.04
N LEU A 264 0.93 -4.34 -7.58
CA LEU A 264 1.11 -4.06 -6.16
C LEU A 264 0.31 -2.82 -5.77
N HIS A 265 -0.64 -3.01 -4.87
CA HIS A 265 -1.33 -1.90 -4.24
C HIS A 265 -0.34 -0.98 -3.51
N PRO A 266 -0.57 0.36 -3.44
CA PRO A 266 0.34 1.29 -2.76
C PRO A 266 0.68 0.91 -1.32
N ARG A 267 -0.21 0.22 -0.59
CA ARG A 267 0.08 -0.31 0.75
C ARG A 267 1.14 -1.42 0.72
N ALA A 268 1.08 -2.31 -0.24
CA ALA A 268 2.07 -3.38 -0.36
C ALA A 268 3.48 -2.83 -0.57
N ILE A 269 3.61 -1.72 -1.32
CA ILE A 269 4.91 -1.08 -1.59
C ILE A 269 5.54 -0.46 -0.33
N GLN A 270 4.75 -0.20 0.73
CA GLN A 270 5.29 0.27 2.01
C GLN A 270 6.17 -0.78 2.71
N ILE A 271 6.09 -2.05 2.29
CA ILE A 271 6.94 -3.11 2.85
C ILE A 271 8.30 -3.07 2.14
N PRO A 272 9.39 -2.75 2.87
CA PRO A 272 10.73 -2.73 2.30
C PRO A 272 11.07 -4.05 1.60
N SER A 273 11.70 -3.96 0.44
CA SER A 273 12.13 -5.10 -0.39
C SER A 273 11.01 -5.98 -0.97
N ILE A 274 9.71 -5.65 -0.81
CA ILE A 274 8.60 -6.48 -1.32
C ILE A 274 8.69 -6.70 -2.83
N GLN A 275 9.02 -5.66 -3.60
CA GLN A 275 9.12 -5.77 -5.06
C GLN A 275 10.23 -6.74 -5.49
N SER A 276 11.41 -6.65 -4.87
CA SER A 276 12.54 -7.54 -5.16
C SER A 276 12.24 -8.98 -4.75
N ALA A 277 11.58 -9.18 -3.61
CA ALA A 277 11.18 -10.51 -3.14
C ALA A 277 10.16 -11.15 -4.10
N LEU A 278 9.13 -10.41 -4.53
CA LEU A 278 8.11 -10.92 -5.44
C LEU A 278 8.62 -11.16 -6.87
N LYS A 279 9.62 -10.42 -7.36
CA LYS A 279 10.24 -10.67 -8.68
C LYS A 279 10.83 -12.08 -8.85
N SER A 280 11.17 -12.76 -7.75
CA SER A 280 11.61 -14.14 -7.76
C SER A 280 10.47 -15.16 -7.80
N LEU A 281 9.23 -14.74 -7.59
CA LEU A 281 8.05 -15.60 -7.45
C LEU A 281 7.02 -15.40 -8.56
N VAL A 282 6.97 -14.22 -9.18
CA VAL A 282 5.99 -13.85 -10.20
C VAL A 282 6.69 -13.26 -11.42
N PRO A 283 6.32 -13.67 -12.65
CA PRO A 283 6.97 -13.24 -13.88
C PRO A 283 6.98 -11.72 -14.09
N LYS A 284 5.86 -11.05 -13.84
CA LYS A 284 5.74 -9.61 -14.04
C LYS A 284 5.11 -8.91 -12.84
N ILE A 285 5.80 -7.89 -12.32
CA ILE A 285 5.33 -7.02 -11.26
C ILE A 285 4.99 -5.65 -11.84
N ILE A 286 3.82 -5.14 -11.50
CA ILE A 286 3.35 -3.79 -11.82
C ILE A 286 3.22 -3.01 -10.51
N VAL A 287 3.73 -1.80 -10.47
CA VAL A 287 3.51 -0.88 -9.35
C VAL A 287 2.36 0.03 -9.71
N ILE A 288 1.30 0.01 -8.90
CA ILE A 288 0.15 0.88 -9.11
C ILE A 288 0.51 2.33 -8.72
N ASP A 289 0.25 3.27 -9.63
CA ASP A 289 0.45 4.69 -9.37
C ASP A 289 -0.68 5.25 -8.49
N PRO A 290 -0.41 5.65 -7.24
CA PRO A 290 -1.43 6.19 -6.35
C PRO A 290 -1.98 7.55 -6.79
N SER A 291 -1.31 8.27 -7.68
CA SER A 291 -1.77 9.57 -8.18
C SER A 291 -3.08 9.48 -8.98
N GLN A 292 -3.38 8.29 -9.52
CA GLN A 292 -4.61 8.04 -10.29
C GLN A 292 -5.84 7.82 -9.41
N LEU A 293 -5.68 7.58 -8.11
CA LEU A 293 -6.77 7.20 -7.21
C LEU A 293 -7.93 8.18 -7.24
N GLN A 294 -7.67 9.48 -7.14
CA GLN A 294 -8.71 10.50 -7.12
C GLN A 294 -9.54 10.49 -8.41
N GLN A 295 -8.88 10.44 -9.56
CA GLN A 295 -9.56 10.40 -10.86
C GLN A 295 -10.38 9.13 -11.02
N ASN A 296 -9.84 7.99 -10.61
CA ASN A 296 -10.55 6.71 -10.63
C ASN A 296 -11.79 6.75 -9.74
N LEU A 297 -11.67 7.27 -8.51
CA LEU A 297 -12.80 7.39 -7.58
C LEU A 297 -13.89 8.31 -8.12
N MET A 298 -13.54 9.45 -8.71
CA MET A 298 -14.53 10.34 -9.34
C MET A 298 -15.27 9.64 -10.49
N ARG A 299 -14.57 8.87 -11.32
CA ARG A 299 -15.15 8.10 -12.43
C ARG A 299 -16.07 7.00 -11.91
N LEU A 300 -15.59 6.16 -11.00
CA LEU A 300 -16.35 5.04 -10.44
C LEU A 300 -17.56 5.51 -9.65
N SER A 301 -17.43 6.61 -8.90
CA SER A 301 -18.55 7.16 -8.14
C SER A 301 -19.69 7.71 -9.00
N SER A 302 -19.44 8.03 -10.27
CA SER A 302 -20.51 8.40 -11.21
C SER A 302 -21.47 7.23 -11.51
N SER A 303 -21.05 6.00 -11.27
CA SER A 303 -21.85 4.77 -11.42
C SER A 303 -22.60 4.38 -10.15
N LEU A 304 -22.42 5.14 -9.04
CA LEU A 304 -23.20 4.92 -7.82
C LEU A 304 -24.66 5.37 -8.03
N SER A 305 -25.58 4.50 -7.64
CA SER A 305 -27.01 4.78 -7.76
C SER A 305 -27.45 5.91 -6.83
N SER A 306 -28.40 6.73 -7.30
CA SER A 306 -29.08 7.72 -6.46
C SER A 306 -30.21 7.13 -5.61
N GLU A 307 -30.73 5.96 -5.99
CA GLU A 307 -31.94 5.37 -5.42
C GLU A 307 -31.64 4.25 -4.42
N SER A 308 -30.51 3.55 -4.58
CA SER A 308 -30.14 2.42 -3.72
C SER A 308 -28.62 2.33 -3.54
N VAL A 309 -28.19 1.76 -2.40
CA VAL A 309 -26.77 1.47 -2.16
C VAL A 309 -26.36 0.27 -3.01
N ASN A 310 -25.43 0.48 -3.93
CA ASN A 310 -24.87 -0.56 -4.80
C ASN A 310 -23.36 -0.73 -4.57
N ARG A 311 -22.81 -1.83 -5.09
CA ARG A 311 -21.37 -2.13 -5.05
C ARG A 311 -20.82 -2.13 -6.47
N ILE A 312 -19.76 -1.35 -6.71
CA ILE A 312 -19.06 -1.25 -7.99
C ILE A 312 -17.88 -2.23 -7.99
N THR A 313 -17.97 -3.23 -8.87
CA THR A 313 -16.96 -4.28 -9.08
C THR A 313 -16.37 -4.27 -10.48
N HIS A 314 -16.77 -3.31 -11.31
CA HIS A 314 -16.27 -3.09 -12.68
C HIS A 314 -16.24 -1.60 -12.99
N GLY A 315 -15.41 -1.21 -13.96
CA GLY A 315 -15.29 0.17 -14.39
C GLY A 315 -14.54 0.31 -15.72
N GLU A 316 -14.79 1.42 -16.40
CA GLU A 316 -14.12 1.74 -17.65
C GLU A 316 -12.76 2.39 -17.39
N SER A 317 -11.71 1.83 -17.98
CA SER A 317 -10.38 2.41 -18.06
C SER A 317 -10.27 3.37 -19.23
N SER A 318 -9.40 4.36 -19.14
CA SER A 318 -9.04 5.20 -20.29
C SER A 318 -8.03 4.53 -21.23
N TYR A 319 -7.43 3.41 -20.84
CA TYR A 319 -6.59 2.63 -21.73
C TYR A 319 -7.43 1.87 -22.73
N ASP A 320 -7.48 2.35 -23.97
CA ASP A 320 -7.94 1.57 -25.11
C ASP A 320 -6.95 0.43 -25.35
N LEU A 321 -7.44 -0.79 -25.43
CA LEU A 321 -6.67 -1.91 -25.95
C LEU A 321 -6.46 -1.70 -27.45
N VAL A 322 -5.45 -0.97 -27.82
CA VAL A 322 -4.96 -0.98 -29.19
C VAL A 322 -4.39 -2.38 -29.42
N GLY A 323 -5.09 -3.11 -30.27
CA GLY A 323 -4.84 -4.40 -30.88
C GLY A 323 -3.66 -5.23 -30.41
N THR A 324 -3.98 -6.49 -30.09
CA THR A 324 -3.02 -7.59 -29.99
C THR A 324 -2.17 -7.70 -31.27
N GLU A 325 -1.01 -7.08 -31.27
CA GLU A 325 0.11 -7.55 -32.03
C GLU A 325 1.27 -7.74 -31.05
N GLU A 326 1.92 -8.91 -31.14
CA GLU A 326 3.20 -9.18 -30.54
C GLU A 326 4.19 -8.09 -30.98
N GLU A 327 4.23 -6.99 -30.28
CA GLU A 327 5.35 -6.08 -30.36
C GLU A 327 6.21 -6.29 -29.12
N ALA A 328 7.33 -7.01 -29.39
CA ALA A 328 8.56 -6.75 -28.68
C ALA A 328 8.59 -5.26 -28.33
N VAL A 329 8.86 -4.94 -27.05
CA VAL A 329 9.09 -3.59 -26.58
C VAL A 329 10.18 -2.97 -27.46
N SER A 330 9.79 -2.44 -28.59
CA SER A 330 10.53 -1.39 -29.25
C SER A 330 10.19 -0.11 -28.49
N HIS A 331 11.17 0.45 -27.85
CA HIS A 331 11.15 1.84 -27.44
C HIS A 331 10.89 2.74 -28.66
N SER A 332 9.64 2.94 -29.06
CA SER A 332 9.30 3.91 -30.09
C SER A 332 7.84 4.27 -30.06
N GLN A 333 7.44 5.04 -29.07
CA GLN A 333 6.40 6.06 -29.19
C GLN A 333 6.54 7.10 -28.04
N ILE A 334 7.75 7.54 -27.79
CA ILE A 334 7.95 8.96 -27.52
C ILE A 334 7.98 9.55 -28.92
N GLY A 335 6.96 10.31 -29.29
CA GLY A 335 6.96 11.01 -30.58
C GLY A 335 8.29 11.70 -30.81
N ASP A 336 8.68 11.83 -32.07
CA ASP A 336 9.89 12.43 -32.63
C ASP A 336 10.34 13.73 -31.94
N ARG A 337 10.67 13.65 -30.65
CA ARG A 337 11.37 14.71 -29.93
C ARG A 337 12.84 14.44 -30.13
N MET A 338 13.38 15.10 -31.17
CA MET A 338 14.82 15.14 -31.38
C MET A 338 15.48 15.61 -30.08
N THR A 339 16.43 14.83 -29.60
CA THR A 339 17.24 15.23 -28.45
C THR A 339 17.93 16.56 -28.73
N THR A 340 18.01 17.41 -27.72
CA THR A 340 18.53 18.79 -27.86
C THR A 340 19.82 19.00 -27.09
N HIS A 341 20.13 18.15 -26.12
CA HIS A 341 21.24 18.31 -25.19
C HIS A 341 21.91 16.97 -24.82
N LEU A 342 23.18 17.05 -24.40
CA LEU A 342 23.91 15.99 -23.71
C LEU A 342 24.05 16.35 -22.23
N LEU A 343 23.62 15.45 -21.34
CA LEU A 343 23.70 15.59 -19.89
C LEU A 343 24.97 14.93 -19.34
N LEU A 344 25.82 15.69 -18.66
CA LEU A 344 26.93 15.16 -17.88
C LEU A 344 26.72 15.53 -16.40
N LYS A 345 26.52 14.52 -15.54
CA LYS A 345 26.12 14.72 -14.12
C LYS A 345 24.85 15.56 -14.03
N SER A 346 24.94 16.81 -13.55
CA SER A 346 23.80 17.74 -13.40
C SER A 346 23.81 18.90 -14.40
N HIS A 347 24.65 18.87 -15.42
CA HIS A 347 24.77 19.92 -16.41
C HIS A 347 24.37 19.44 -17.81
N ALA A 348 23.41 20.10 -18.42
CA ALA A 348 22.97 19.85 -19.80
C ALA A 348 23.74 20.76 -20.77
N TYR A 349 24.31 20.20 -21.82
CA TYR A 349 25.09 20.89 -22.84
C TYR A 349 24.39 20.73 -24.19
N ARG A 350 24.19 21.82 -24.89
CA ARG A 350 23.59 21.78 -26.24
C ARG A 350 24.53 21.10 -27.22
N TYR A 351 23.97 20.50 -28.27
CA TYR A 351 24.77 19.82 -29.32
C TYR A 351 25.70 20.77 -30.10
N ASP A 352 25.44 22.06 -30.11
CA ASP A 352 26.32 23.10 -30.72
C ASP A 352 27.44 23.60 -29.77
N ASP A 353 27.57 23.01 -28.58
CA ASP A 353 28.67 23.34 -27.66
C ASP A 353 30.03 23.00 -28.31
N PRO A 354 31.02 23.94 -28.29
CA PRO A 354 32.32 23.75 -28.93
C PRO A 354 33.10 22.51 -28.52
N ARG A 355 32.83 21.96 -27.34
CA ARG A 355 33.48 20.74 -26.83
C ARG A 355 33.08 19.46 -27.58
N PHE A 356 32.03 19.48 -28.42
CA PHE A 356 31.59 18.34 -29.21
C PHE A 356 32.09 18.32 -30.65
N ASP A 357 32.98 19.24 -31.05
CA ASP A 357 33.62 19.28 -32.36
C ASP A 357 32.63 19.07 -33.53
N HIS A 358 31.45 19.68 -33.49
CA HIS A 358 30.37 19.59 -34.47
C HIS A 358 29.84 18.15 -34.74
N ARG A 359 30.17 17.16 -33.90
CA ARG A 359 29.77 15.74 -34.13
C ARG A 359 28.26 15.55 -34.18
N PHE A 360 27.49 16.40 -33.48
CA PHE A 360 26.02 16.30 -33.36
C PHE A 360 25.32 17.49 -34.05
N SER A 361 26.00 18.20 -34.93
CA SER A 361 25.43 19.35 -35.64
C SER A 361 24.29 18.94 -36.55
N GLU A 362 24.40 17.79 -37.21
CA GLU A 362 23.35 17.23 -38.04
C GLU A 362 22.37 16.40 -37.18
N PRO A 363 21.06 16.54 -37.37
CA PRO A 363 20.05 15.81 -36.60
C PRO A 363 20.23 14.29 -36.65
N GLU A 364 20.67 13.77 -37.77
CA GLU A 364 20.88 12.34 -38.02
C GLU A 364 22.01 11.72 -37.18
N ASN A 365 22.91 12.56 -36.67
CA ASN A 365 24.05 12.14 -35.84
C ASN A 365 23.77 12.25 -34.33
N ARG A 366 22.58 12.67 -33.95
CA ARG A 366 22.22 12.83 -32.56
C ARG A 366 21.75 11.52 -31.96
N PRO A 367 22.25 11.15 -30.77
CA PRO A 367 21.84 9.93 -30.11
C PRO A 367 20.37 10.01 -29.69
N ALA A 368 19.70 8.85 -29.60
CA ALA A 368 18.33 8.74 -29.17
C ALA A 368 18.16 9.16 -27.70
N PRO A 369 16.96 9.59 -27.27
CA PRO A 369 16.70 9.96 -25.87
C PRO A 369 17.08 8.82 -24.91
N GLY A 370 17.93 9.14 -23.91
CA GLY A 370 18.44 8.17 -22.94
C GLY A 370 19.69 7.40 -23.39
N GLU A 371 20.10 7.51 -24.66
CA GLU A 371 21.33 6.90 -25.17
C GLU A 371 22.57 7.60 -24.56
N THR A 372 23.60 6.81 -24.28
CA THR A 372 24.85 7.32 -23.71
C THR A 372 25.95 7.41 -24.75
N VAL A 373 26.71 8.49 -24.71
CA VAL A 373 27.85 8.76 -25.59
C VAL A 373 29.10 9.00 -24.74
N GLU A 374 30.18 8.29 -25.05
CA GLU A 374 31.50 8.54 -24.44
C GLU A 374 32.29 9.55 -25.25
N LEU A 375 32.70 10.66 -24.62
CA LEU A 375 33.54 11.69 -25.17
C LEU A 375 34.62 12.07 -24.14
N GLU A 376 35.90 12.01 -24.56
CA GLU A 376 37.05 12.37 -23.70
C GLU A 376 37.03 11.70 -22.32
N SER A 377 36.71 10.40 -22.29
CA SER A 377 36.60 9.60 -21.04
C SER A 377 35.48 10.04 -20.10
N LYS A 378 34.45 10.73 -20.61
CA LYS A 378 33.24 11.09 -19.88
C LYS A 378 32.02 10.53 -20.59
N THR A 379 31.09 10.00 -19.82
CA THR A 379 29.81 9.47 -20.32
C THR A 379 28.74 10.51 -20.24
N TYR A 380 28.13 10.85 -21.35
CA TYR A 380 27.00 11.79 -21.48
C TYR A 380 25.73 11.03 -21.84
N THR A 381 24.60 11.50 -21.34
CA THR A 381 23.28 10.95 -21.68
C THR A 381 22.50 11.94 -22.54
N ALA A 382 21.92 11.48 -23.64
CA ALA A 382 21.11 12.31 -24.52
C ALA A 382 19.74 12.62 -23.89
N ILE A 383 19.36 13.89 -23.85
CA ILE A 383 18.09 14.37 -23.28
C ILE A 383 17.41 15.40 -24.18
N SER A 384 16.09 15.54 -24.05
CA SER A 384 15.35 16.68 -24.60
C SER A 384 15.10 17.68 -23.47
N VAL A 385 15.40 18.95 -23.73
CA VAL A 385 15.08 20.07 -22.81
C VAL A 385 14.14 20.99 -23.57
N ASP A 386 12.94 21.17 -23.03
CA ASP A 386 11.89 22.07 -23.56
C ASP A 386 12.21 23.52 -23.24
#